data_53976dd67317b441a443828232b781d9
#
_entry.id   53976dd67317b441a443828232b781d9
#
_cell.length_a   1.000
_cell.length_b   1.000
_cell.length_c   1.000
_cell.angle_alpha   90.00
_cell.angle_beta   90.00
_cell.angle_gamma   90.00
#
_symmetry.space_group_name_H-M   'P 1'
#
loop_
_entity.id
_entity.type
_entity.pdbx_description
1 polymer ?
#
loop_
_entity_poly.entity_id
_entity_poly.type
_entity_poly.pdbx_seq_one_letter_code
_entity_poly.pdbx_strand_id
1 'polypeptide(L)'
;THILYHLRDNKRNITRILNSESGEIFLSYFKQYLNQLVEKCLLTHMERKNTKVPEEFLMNHISGSFVTMVQWWIRNGLKQSPEELAKCYLAVIQPIL
;
A
#
# COMPACT_ATOMS: atom_id res chain seq x y z
N THR A 1 1.44 0.28 -9.36
CA THR A 1 1.60 1.59 -10.00
C THR A 1 0.25 2.23 -10.35
N HIS A 2 -0.68 1.44 -10.84
CA HIS A 2 -2.00 1.93 -11.22
C HIS A 2 -2.74 2.61 -10.05
N ILE A 3 -2.75 1.99 -8.89
CA ILE A 3 -3.41 2.54 -7.71
C ILE A 3 -2.74 3.84 -7.24
N LEU A 4 -1.41 3.94 -7.38
CA LEU A 4 -0.68 5.13 -7.00
C LEU A 4 -1.01 6.32 -7.92
N TYR A 5 -1.19 6.08 -9.21
CA TYR A 5 -1.64 7.10 -10.15
C TYR A 5 -3.04 7.59 -9.80
N HIS A 6 -3.93 6.66 -9.49
CA HIS A 6 -5.30 7.00 -9.10
C HIS A 6 -5.32 7.87 -7.84
N LEU A 7 -4.50 7.51 -6.84
CA LEU A 7 -4.38 8.29 -5.61
C LEU A 7 -3.84 9.69 -5.87
N ARG A 8 -2.83 9.80 -6.73
CA ARG A 8 -2.25 11.10 -7.08
C ARG A 8 -3.27 11.99 -7.80
N ASP A 9 -4.00 11.43 -8.74
CA ASP A 9 -4.99 12.17 -9.52
C ASP A 9 -6.19 12.62 -8.69
N ASN A 10 -6.44 11.95 -7.56
CA ASN A 10 -7.52 12.29 -6.64
C ASN A 10 -7.02 12.87 -5.32
N LYS A 11 -5.81 13.41 -5.31
CA LYS A 11 -5.12 13.94 -4.12
C LYS A 11 -6.01 14.84 -3.26
N ARG A 12 -6.72 15.79 -3.86
CA ARG A 12 -7.53 16.76 -3.13
C ARG A 12 -8.64 16.08 -2.34
N ASN A 13 -9.36 15.16 -2.98
CA ASN A 13 -10.46 14.44 -2.35
C ASN A 13 -9.95 13.51 -1.25
N ILE A 14 -8.85 12.82 -1.50
CA ILE A 14 -8.25 11.89 -0.54
C ILE A 14 -7.73 12.65 0.69
N THR A 15 -7.05 13.77 0.50
CA THR A 15 -6.57 14.60 1.59
C THR A 15 -7.73 15.09 2.46
N ARG A 16 -8.82 15.49 1.82
CA ARG A 16 -10.03 15.92 2.53
C ARG A 16 -10.60 14.80 3.38
N ILE A 17 -10.70 13.59 2.82
CA ILE A 17 -11.22 12.42 3.53
C ILE A 17 -10.31 12.06 4.71
N LEU A 18 -8.99 12.05 4.51
CA LEU A 18 -8.03 11.70 5.56
C LEU A 18 -8.05 12.68 6.73
N ASN A 19 -8.37 13.95 6.46
CA ASN A 19 -8.46 14.98 7.51
C ASN A 19 -9.85 15.08 8.13
N SER A 20 -10.80 14.26 7.69
CA SER A 20 -12.17 14.25 8.22
C SER A 20 -12.32 13.16 9.29
N GLU A 21 -13.46 13.15 9.97
CA GLU A 21 -13.82 12.12 10.93
C GLU A 21 -13.92 10.72 10.29
N SER A 22 -14.16 10.68 8.98
CA SER A 22 -14.25 9.43 8.21
C SER A 22 -12.90 8.88 7.76
N GLY A 23 -11.79 9.54 8.11
CA GLY A 23 -10.45 9.14 7.66
C GLY A 23 -10.06 7.74 8.08
N GLU A 24 -10.34 7.36 9.33
CA GLU A 24 -10.04 6.02 9.83
C GLU A 24 -10.85 4.94 9.12
N ILE A 25 -12.12 5.22 8.84
CA ILE A 25 -13.00 4.30 8.12
C ILE A 25 -12.48 4.10 6.69
N PHE A 26 -12.10 5.19 6.04
CA PHE A 26 -11.52 5.13 4.69
C PHE A 26 -10.25 4.27 4.67
N LEU A 27 -9.33 4.49 5.63
CA LEU A 27 -8.08 3.74 5.70
C LEU A 27 -8.34 2.25 5.97
N SER A 28 -9.35 1.93 6.77
CA SER A 28 -9.72 0.54 7.05
C SER A 28 -10.19 -0.17 5.77
N TYR A 29 -11.07 0.45 5.01
CA TYR A 29 -11.53 -0.10 3.73
C TYR A 29 -10.40 -0.20 2.71
N PHE A 30 -9.55 0.80 2.67
CA PHE A 30 -8.39 0.82 1.79
C PHE A 30 -7.44 -0.35 2.10
N LYS A 31 -7.18 -0.58 3.39
CA LYS A 31 -6.34 -1.70 3.83
C LYS A 31 -6.96 -3.05 3.47
N GLN A 32 -8.28 -3.20 3.63
CA GLN A 32 -8.98 -4.43 3.21
C GLN A 32 -8.84 -4.69 1.72
N TYR A 33 -8.98 -3.65 0.92
CA TYR A 33 -8.78 -3.73 -0.52
C TYR A 33 -7.36 -4.16 -0.87
N LEU A 34 -6.37 -3.57 -0.20
CA LEU A 34 -4.97 -3.94 -0.40
C LEU A 34 -4.69 -5.38 0.02
N ASN A 35 -5.30 -5.86 1.11
CA ASN A 35 -5.16 -7.26 1.53
C ASN A 35 -5.59 -8.21 0.43
N GLN A 36 -6.71 -7.91 -0.24
CA GLN A 36 -7.19 -8.73 -1.35
C GLN A 36 -6.23 -8.71 -2.53
N LEU A 37 -5.67 -7.55 -2.86
CA LEU A 37 -4.69 -7.43 -3.94
C LEU A 37 -3.40 -8.18 -3.62
N VAL A 38 -2.91 -8.06 -2.40
CA VAL A 38 -1.68 -8.72 -1.95
C VAL A 38 -1.87 -10.24 -1.95
N GLU A 39 -2.99 -10.73 -1.44
CA GLU A 39 -3.30 -12.15 -1.46
C GLU A 39 -3.26 -12.70 -2.89
N LYS A 40 -3.90 -12.00 -3.80
CA LYS A 40 -3.94 -12.38 -5.21
C LYS A 40 -2.53 -12.42 -5.81
N CYS A 41 -1.71 -11.41 -5.52
CA CYS A 41 -0.33 -11.35 -6.01
C CYS A 41 0.54 -12.46 -5.43
N LEU A 42 0.43 -12.75 -4.13
CA LEU A 42 1.21 -13.79 -3.48
C LEU A 42 0.87 -15.18 -4.01
N LEU A 43 -0.42 -15.42 -4.31
CA LEU A 43 -0.87 -16.71 -4.80
C LEU A 43 -0.54 -16.95 -6.27
N THR A 44 -0.45 -15.88 -7.09
CA THR A 44 -0.33 -16.02 -8.54
C THR A 44 1.02 -15.63 -9.12
N HIS A 45 1.74 -14.67 -8.52
CA HIS A 45 2.91 -14.05 -9.14
C HIS A 45 4.17 -14.03 -8.30
N MET A 46 4.10 -14.34 -7.00
CA MET A 46 5.26 -14.25 -6.11
C MET A 46 5.64 -15.60 -5.54
N GLU A 47 6.91 -15.96 -5.70
CA GLU A 47 7.49 -17.10 -5.00
C GLU A 47 7.89 -16.65 -3.59
N ARG A 48 7.29 -17.26 -2.59
CA ARG A 48 7.66 -17.02 -1.21
C ARG A 48 8.88 -17.86 -0.87
N LYS A 49 9.99 -17.19 -0.56
CA LYS A 49 11.20 -17.85 -0.07
C LYS A 49 11.17 -18.02 1.44
N ASN A 50 10.48 -17.14 2.15
CA ASN A 50 10.38 -17.19 3.60
C ASN A 50 9.09 -17.89 4.01
N THR A 51 9.21 -19.17 4.38
CA THR A 51 8.08 -19.99 4.83
C THR A 51 7.89 -19.99 6.35
N LYS A 52 8.77 -19.31 7.09
CA LYS A 52 8.71 -19.26 8.55
C LYS A 52 7.61 -18.33 9.08
N VAL A 53 7.19 -17.37 8.26
CA VAL A 53 6.18 -16.38 8.62
C VAL A 53 4.85 -16.79 8.04
N PRO A 54 3.77 -16.86 8.84
CA PRO A 54 2.44 -17.15 8.31
C PRO A 54 2.05 -16.14 7.23
N GLU A 55 1.37 -16.62 6.20
CA GLU A 55 0.93 -15.78 5.08
C GLU A 55 0.07 -14.61 5.53
N GLU A 56 -0.85 -14.87 6.46
CA GLU A 56 -1.74 -13.84 7.00
C GLU A 56 -0.95 -12.71 7.68
N PHE A 57 0.08 -13.06 8.46
CA PHE A 57 0.95 -12.09 9.11
C PHE A 57 1.66 -11.23 8.06
N LEU A 58 2.21 -11.87 7.05
CA LEU A 58 2.94 -11.19 5.98
C LEU A 58 2.03 -10.26 5.18
N MET A 59 0.82 -10.71 4.84
CA MET A 59 -0.17 -9.89 4.14
C MET A 59 -0.51 -8.63 4.93
N ASN A 60 -0.75 -8.78 6.23
CA ASN A 60 -1.08 -7.65 7.09
C ASN A 60 0.07 -6.64 7.14
N HIS A 61 1.30 -7.13 7.21
CA HIS A 61 2.49 -6.26 7.22
C HIS A 61 2.65 -5.50 5.90
N ILE A 62 2.50 -6.18 4.78
CA ILE A 62 2.62 -5.56 3.46
C ILE A 62 1.55 -4.49 3.26
N SER A 63 0.30 -4.81 3.56
CA SER A 63 -0.81 -3.86 3.40
C SER A 63 -0.66 -2.67 4.34
N GLY A 64 -0.30 -2.92 5.59
CA GLY A 64 -0.12 -1.86 6.58
C GLY A 64 1.01 -0.90 6.22
N SER A 65 2.15 -1.43 5.79
CA SER A 65 3.28 -0.61 5.38
C SER A 65 2.97 0.19 4.12
N PHE A 66 2.20 -0.38 3.21
CA PHE A 66 1.76 0.33 2.02
C PHE A 66 0.89 1.54 2.36
N VAL A 67 -0.08 1.37 3.26
CA VAL A 67 -0.94 2.46 3.72
C VAL A 67 -0.10 3.57 4.37
N THR A 68 0.84 3.21 5.22
CA THR A 68 1.74 4.17 5.89
C THR A 68 2.57 4.94 4.85
N MET A 69 3.09 4.25 3.85
CA MET A 69 3.85 4.86 2.76
C MET A 69 3.01 5.87 1.98
N VAL A 70 1.77 5.51 1.66
CA VAL A 70 0.87 6.40 0.92
C VAL A 70 0.57 7.66 1.73
N GLN A 71 0.31 7.53 3.03
CA GLN A 71 0.07 8.66 3.89
C GLN A 71 1.28 9.60 3.93
N TRP A 72 2.48 9.04 4.06
CA TRP A 72 3.73 9.79 4.04
C TRP A 72 3.90 10.54 2.71
N TRP A 73 3.65 9.84 1.60
CA TRP A 73 3.78 10.40 0.26
C TRP A 73 2.86 11.61 0.05
N ILE A 74 1.60 11.47 0.45
CA ILE A 74 0.62 12.56 0.34
C ILE A 74 1.01 13.75 1.22
N ARG A 75 1.42 13.49 2.46
CA ARG A 75 1.83 14.55 3.40
C ARG A 75 3.06 15.32 2.92
N ASN A 76 3.92 14.68 2.17
CA ASN A 76 5.15 15.27 1.65
C ASN A 76 5.01 15.83 0.24
N GLY A 77 3.78 16.03 -0.24
CA GLY A 77 3.50 16.72 -1.48
C GLY A 77 3.68 15.90 -2.73
N LEU A 78 3.66 14.56 -2.62
CA LEU A 78 3.72 13.67 -3.79
C LEU A 78 4.97 13.92 -4.66
N LYS A 79 6.11 14.12 -4.02
CA LYS A 79 7.36 14.46 -4.71
C LYS A 79 7.86 13.37 -5.63
N GLN A 80 7.70 12.11 -5.23
CA GLN A 80 8.10 10.98 -6.06
C GLN A 80 7.02 10.68 -7.09
N SER A 81 7.43 10.22 -8.27
CA SER A 81 6.47 9.68 -9.23
C SER A 81 5.91 8.35 -8.71
N PRO A 82 4.73 7.94 -9.19
CA PRO A 82 4.20 6.63 -8.83
C PRO A 82 5.16 5.48 -9.13
N GLU A 83 5.89 5.55 -10.24
CA GLU A 83 6.87 4.53 -10.60
C GLU A 83 8.03 4.47 -9.62
N GLU A 84 8.57 5.64 -9.24
CA GLU A 84 9.66 5.71 -8.27
C GLU A 84 9.24 5.16 -6.92
N LEU A 85 8.03 5.54 -6.47
CA LEU A 85 7.50 5.09 -5.19
C LEU A 85 7.29 3.58 -5.17
N ALA A 86 6.71 3.03 -6.24
CA ALA A 86 6.49 1.59 -6.37
C ALA A 86 7.83 0.83 -6.36
N LYS A 87 8.84 1.35 -7.06
CA LYS A 87 10.16 0.75 -7.13
C LYS A 87 10.82 0.70 -5.76
N CYS A 88 10.74 1.79 -5.00
CA CYS A 88 11.28 1.84 -3.65
C CYS A 88 10.57 0.87 -2.72
N TYR A 89 9.25 0.81 -2.80
CA TYR A 89 8.46 -0.10 -1.99
C TYR A 89 8.81 -1.55 -2.25
N LEU A 90 8.91 -1.94 -3.53
CA LEU A 90 9.28 -3.29 -3.90
C LEU A 90 10.67 -3.67 -3.41
N ALA A 91 11.61 -2.73 -3.46
CA ALA A 91 12.97 -2.97 -2.97
C ALA A 91 12.99 -3.27 -1.47
N VAL A 92 12.08 -2.68 -0.70
CA VAL A 92 11.97 -2.93 0.74
C VAL A 92 11.25 -4.24 1.04
N ILE A 93 10.24 -4.58 0.25
CA ILE A 93 9.37 -5.73 0.49
C ILE A 93 10.01 -7.04 0.02
N GLN A 94 10.73 -7.04 -1.10
CA GLN A 94 11.31 -8.27 -1.65
C GLN A 94 12.15 -9.08 -0.67
N PRO A 95 13.01 -8.47 0.16
CA PRO A 95 13.81 -9.25 1.11
C PRO A 95 13.01 -10.00 2.17
N ILE A 96 11.79 -9.58 2.47
CA ILE A 96 10.95 -10.23 3.48
C ILE A 96 10.00 -11.27 2.90
N LEU A 97 9.92 -11.35 1.58
CA LEU A 97 9.12 -12.36 0.91
C LEU A 97 9.91 -13.68 0.79
#